data_63a762bb11bddf0da941939d9def5994
#
_entry.id   63a762bb11bddf0da941939d9def5994
#
_cell.length_a   1.000
_cell.length_b   1.000
_cell.length_c   1.000
_cell.angle_alpha   90.00
_cell.angle_beta   90.00
_cell.angle_gamma   90.00
#
_symmetry.space_group_name_H-M   'P 1'
#
loop_
_entity.id
_entity.type
_entity.pdbx_description
1 polymer ?
#
loop_
_entity_poly.entity_id
_entity_poly.type
_entity_poly.pdbx_seq_one_letter_code
_entity_poly.pdbx_strand_id
1 'polypeptide(L)'
;MAWSSSELCDTSALELAEALASNETTSVEIVTALSARIAQIDAPGSTVELRSVLALAPDAIASAKRCDEERSEGALRSALHGVPILVKDNVEIVGLPGSAGSTALLGRPVPHDAPLVTRLRDAGLVILGSTNLSQWANMRSPFSTSGWSAVGGLTLNPYRLDRCAGGSSSGSGAALAARLAPLAIGTETDGSITCPASLNGVVGIKPAVGTVSGEGIVPISSSQDSAGPMARTVADVAALYEVLSGLESVRNRVVRGPDGARIGIATNLTTGHPATDRLFLEVVGAARDAGWSTTELTVLEADATVDGDELTVLLCEMHDDLTNFLTRRGGDGPSTLAECIEHENEHRDVELAFFGHEFFDQSLASGGRAGEKYHDARARNVAWAIDQCLTPALRDVECYVAPCYSPAWKNDLVLGGSGSAHWSQVTQAPAIAGWPIATVPMGVVDGLPVGLSIVGRPGSESVMLAVAAGFEGLLDLDQKSTLMPKFIAPQVG
;
A
#
# COMPACT_ATOMS: atom_id res chain seq x y z
N MET A 1 -12.43 4.94 32.76
CA MET A 1 -13.61 5.38 31.97
C MET A 1 -13.73 4.42 30.80
N ALA A 2 -14.93 4.02 30.40
CA ALA A 2 -15.07 3.18 29.20
C ALA A 2 -14.74 4.02 27.95
N TRP A 3 -14.04 3.42 26.99
CA TRP A 3 -13.71 4.03 25.70
C TRP A 3 -14.99 4.24 24.88
N SER A 4 -15.12 5.39 24.25
CA SER A 4 -16.17 5.61 23.26
C SER A 4 -15.78 4.93 21.94
N SER A 5 -16.79 4.62 21.10
CA SER A 5 -16.52 4.05 19.77
C SER A 5 -15.64 4.96 18.90
N SER A 6 -15.74 6.29 19.04
CA SER A 6 -14.88 7.23 18.31
C SER A 6 -13.44 7.13 18.78
N GLU A 7 -13.20 7.10 20.09
CA GLU A 7 -11.85 6.97 20.65
C GLU A 7 -11.18 5.67 20.18
N LEU A 8 -11.90 4.53 20.19
CA LEU A 8 -11.39 3.25 19.69
C LEU A 8 -10.98 3.32 18.20
N CYS A 9 -11.76 4.03 17.38
CA CYS A 9 -11.41 4.19 15.96
C CYS A 9 -10.24 5.14 15.74
N ASP A 10 -10.08 6.17 16.57
CA ASP A 10 -9.06 7.21 16.42
C ASP A 10 -7.69 6.78 16.99
N THR A 11 -7.64 5.75 17.81
CA THR A 11 -6.46 5.26 18.51
C THR A 11 -5.52 4.46 17.57
N SER A 12 -4.22 4.55 17.76
CA SER A 12 -3.22 3.80 16.99
C SER A 12 -3.18 2.31 17.36
N ALA A 13 -2.55 1.47 16.55
CA ALA A 13 -2.51 0.04 16.80
C ALA A 13 -1.79 -0.32 18.11
N LEU A 14 -0.66 0.32 18.39
CA LEU A 14 0.10 0.07 19.62
C LEU A 14 -0.61 0.60 20.86
N GLU A 15 -1.25 1.77 20.78
CA GLU A 15 -2.08 2.29 21.88
C GLU A 15 -3.28 1.38 22.15
N LEU A 16 -3.95 0.83 21.11
CA LEU A 16 -4.99 -0.18 21.28
C LEU A 16 -4.44 -1.45 21.93
N ALA A 17 -3.25 -1.89 21.55
CA ALA A 17 -2.60 -3.05 22.14
C ALA A 17 -2.27 -2.83 23.64
N GLU A 18 -1.86 -1.64 24.02
CA GLU A 18 -1.66 -1.25 25.43
C GLU A 18 -2.98 -1.23 26.21
N ALA A 19 -4.03 -0.66 25.64
CA ALA A 19 -5.36 -0.65 26.24
C ALA A 19 -5.94 -2.07 26.42
N LEU A 20 -5.69 -2.95 25.44
CA LEU A 20 -6.01 -4.37 25.54
C LEU A 20 -5.23 -5.07 26.66
N ALA A 21 -3.91 -4.81 26.76
CA ALA A 21 -3.05 -5.41 27.78
C ALA A 21 -3.42 -4.96 29.20
N SER A 22 -3.89 -3.72 29.36
CA SER A 22 -4.36 -3.17 30.65
C SER A 22 -5.83 -3.46 30.94
N ASN A 23 -6.54 -4.21 30.08
CA ASN A 23 -7.97 -4.54 30.18
C ASN A 23 -8.87 -3.28 30.22
N GLU A 24 -8.46 -2.22 29.57
CA GLU A 24 -9.29 -1.00 29.43
C GLU A 24 -10.34 -1.14 28.34
N THR A 25 -10.12 -2.04 27.38
CA THR A 25 -11.04 -2.42 26.31
C THR A 25 -10.83 -3.90 25.92
N THR A 26 -11.66 -4.39 25.00
CA THR A 26 -11.59 -5.75 24.45
C THR A 26 -11.46 -5.72 22.94
N SER A 27 -10.90 -6.78 22.35
CA SER A 27 -10.84 -6.94 20.90
C SER A 27 -12.22 -6.92 20.24
N VAL A 28 -13.24 -7.46 20.95
CA VAL A 28 -14.64 -7.44 20.51
C VAL A 28 -15.19 -6.01 20.45
N GLU A 29 -14.90 -5.16 21.45
CA GLU A 29 -15.33 -3.75 21.44
C GLU A 29 -14.69 -2.98 20.30
N ILE A 30 -13.39 -3.16 20.05
CA ILE A 30 -12.66 -2.51 18.95
C ILE A 30 -13.24 -2.93 17.60
N VAL A 31 -13.40 -4.25 17.34
CA VAL A 31 -13.96 -4.77 16.07
C VAL A 31 -15.38 -4.27 15.86
N THR A 32 -16.19 -4.20 16.92
CA THR A 32 -17.58 -3.68 16.87
C THR A 32 -17.60 -2.20 16.49
N ALA A 33 -16.76 -1.38 17.13
CA ALA A 33 -16.66 0.05 16.84
C ALA A 33 -16.23 0.34 15.40
N LEU A 34 -15.19 -0.36 14.93
CA LEU A 34 -14.69 -0.21 13.56
C LEU A 34 -15.72 -0.68 12.52
N SER A 35 -16.41 -1.82 12.76
CA SER A 35 -17.46 -2.32 11.87
C SER A 35 -18.63 -1.35 11.78
N ALA A 36 -19.03 -0.74 12.89
CA ALA A 36 -20.08 0.28 12.90
C ALA A 36 -19.66 1.53 12.12
N ARG A 37 -18.40 1.97 12.25
CA ARG A 37 -17.88 3.11 11.48
C ARG A 37 -17.82 2.80 9.98
N ILE A 38 -17.38 1.60 9.57
CA ILE A 38 -17.41 1.15 8.18
C ILE A 38 -18.84 1.23 7.62
N ALA A 39 -19.82 0.69 8.35
CA ALA A 39 -21.21 0.76 7.94
C ALA A 39 -21.74 2.21 7.81
N GLN A 40 -21.24 3.14 8.63
CA GLN A 40 -21.69 4.53 8.67
C GLN A 40 -21.18 5.38 7.51
N ILE A 41 -19.90 5.20 7.10
CA ILE A 41 -19.23 6.13 6.16
C ILE A 41 -18.64 5.47 4.92
N ASP A 42 -18.46 4.16 4.90
CA ASP A 42 -17.74 3.47 3.83
C ASP A 42 -18.65 2.67 2.89
N ALA A 43 -19.63 1.98 3.44
CA ALA A 43 -20.51 1.07 2.72
C ALA A 43 -21.38 1.79 1.67
N PRO A 44 -21.80 1.11 0.59
CA PRO A 44 -22.80 1.63 -0.33
C PRO A 44 -24.08 2.06 0.39
N GLY A 45 -24.59 3.25 0.08
CA GLY A 45 -25.76 3.84 0.75
C GLY A 45 -25.47 4.50 2.10
N SER A 46 -24.20 4.52 2.55
CA SER A 46 -23.77 5.24 3.75
C SER A 46 -23.69 6.76 3.51
N THR A 47 -23.35 7.53 4.55
CA THR A 47 -23.32 9.00 4.46
C THR A 47 -22.23 9.54 3.52
N VAL A 48 -21.15 8.79 3.29
CA VAL A 48 -20.00 9.21 2.46
C VAL A 48 -19.81 8.28 1.25
N GLU A 49 -20.07 6.99 1.43
CA GLU A 49 -19.79 5.94 0.44
C GLU A 49 -18.32 5.93 -0.02
N LEU A 50 -17.39 5.89 0.96
CA LEU A 50 -15.96 5.95 0.67
C LEU A 50 -15.47 4.75 -0.17
N ARG A 51 -16.12 3.59 -0.03
CA ARG A 51 -15.86 2.35 -0.79
C ARG A 51 -14.43 1.86 -0.69
N SER A 52 -13.86 1.99 0.50
CA SER A 52 -12.50 1.56 0.80
C SER A 52 -12.43 0.10 1.30
N VAL A 53 -13.49 -0.38 1.96
CA VAL A 53 -13.63 -1.76 2.44
C VAL A 53 -14.55 -2.52 1.51
N LEU A 54 -14.06 -3.62 0.94
CA LEU A 54 -14.80 -4.44 -0.01
C LEU A 54 -15.69 -5.46 0.71
N ALA A 55 -15.16 -6.11 1.74
CA ALA A 55 -15.88 -7.10 2.52
C ALA A 55 -15.38 -7.16 3.97
N LEU A 56 -16.29 -7.36 4.91
CA LEU A 56 -15.95 -7.68 6.30
C LEU A 56 -15.76 -9.19 6.44
N ALA A 57 -14.78 -9.60 7.25
CA ALA A 57 -14.53 -11.01 7.54
C ALA A 57 -15.67 -11.59 8.40
N PRO A 58 -16.30 -12.70 7.97
CA PRO A 58 -17.44 -13.27 8.68
C PRO A 58 -17.07 -13.79 10.07
N ASP A 59 -15.79 -14.10 10.31
CA ASP A 59 -15.27 -14.62 11.57
C ASP A 59 -14.59 -13.55 12.45
N ALA A 60 -14.62 -12.27 12.07
CA ALA A 60 -13.92 -11.20 12.80
C ALA A 60 -14.29 -11.14 14.30
N ILE A 61 -15.58 -11.15 14.63
CA ILE A 61 -16.04 -11.16 16.03
C ILE A 61 -15.65 -12.44 16.76
N ALA A 62 -15.73 -13.60 16.11
CA ALA A 62 -15.31 -14.86 16.72
C ALA A 62 -13.81 -14.89 16.98
N SER A 63 -13.01 -14.35 16.06
CA SER A 63 -11.56 -14.21 16.21
C SER A 63 -11.20 -13.23 17.34
N ALA A 64 -11.91 -12.09 17.43
CA ALA A 64 -11.73 -11.14 18.53
C ALA A 64 -12.02 -11.77 19.89
N LYS A 65 -13.12 -12.53 20.02
CA LYS A 65 -13.44 -13.27 21.26
C LYS A 65 -12.32 -14.24 21.67
N ARG A 66 -11.79 -15.01 20.72
CA ARG A 66 -10.65 -15.91 21.01
C ARG A 66 -9.43 -15.14 21.52
N CYS A 67 -9.12 -14.00 20.91
CA CYS A 67 -8.01 -13.17 21.39
C CYS A 67 -8.26 -12.63 22.82
N ASP A 68 -9.49 -12.27 23.16
CA ASP A 68 -9.85 -11.82 24.50
C ASP A 68 -9.74 -12.97 25.52
N GLU A 69 -10.19 -14.19 25.16
CA GLU A 69 -10.03 -15.41 25.96
C GLU A 69 -8.56 -15.73 26.20
N GLU A 70 -7.75 -15.81 25.16
CA GLU A 70 -6.29 -16.07 25.22
C GLU A 70 -5.58 -15.03 26.10
N ARG A 71 -5.95 -13.74 25.98
CA ARG A 71 -5.41 -12.68 26.84
C ARG A 71 -5.74 -12.90 28.30
N SER A 72 -6.98 -13.30 28.60
CA SER A 72 -7.41 -13.59 30.00
C SER A 72 -6.63 -14.76 30.61
N GLU A 73 -6.11 -15.68 29.78
CA GLU A 73 -5.28 -16.81 30.17
C GLU A 73 -3.76 -16.47 30.16
N GLY A 74 -3.39 -15.25 29.76
CA GLY A 74 -1.99 -14.81 29.66
C GLY A 74 -1.27 -15.33 28.41
N ALA A 75 -1.99 -15.86 27.41
CA ALA A 75 -1.46 -16.45 26.20
C ALA A 75 -1.35 -15.42 25.05
N LEU A 76 -0.57 -14.35 25.25
CA LEU A 76 -0.32 -13.35 24.20
C LEU A 76 0.62 -13.91 23.13
N ARG A 77 0.25 -13.75 21.85
CA ARG A 77 1.01 -14.25 20.70
C ARG A 77 2.02 -13.22 20.16
N SER A 78 1.70 -11.93 20.24
CA SER A 78 2.57 -10.84 19.81
C SER A 78 2.20 -9.52 20.52
N ALA A 79 2.93 -8.45 20.24
CA ALA A 79 2.60 -7.11 20.69
C ALA A 79 1.32 -6.54 20.06
N LEU A 80 0.84 -7.12 18.96
CA LEU A 80 -0.39 -6.71 18.25
C LEU A 80 -1.54 -7.71 18.47
N HIS A 81 -1.44 -8.57 19.48
CA HIS A 81 -2.46 -9.57 19.79
C HIS A 81 -3.84 -8.93 20.09
N GLY A 82 -4.84 -9.29 19.29
CA GLY A 82 -6.21 -8.80 19.36
C GLY A 82 -6.47 -7.51 18.58
N VAL A 83 -5.45 -6.91 17.95
CA VAL A 83 -5.61 -5.69 17.15
C VAL A 83 -6.18 -6.03 15.77
N PRO A 84 -7.22 -5.31 15.28
CA PRO A 84 -7.81 -5.55 13.97
C PRO A 84 -6.94 -5.02 12.82
N ILE A 85 -7.01 -5.71 11.67
CA ILE A 85 -6.31 -5.35 10.45
C ILE A 85 -7.18 -5.56 9.21
N LEU A 86 -7.08 -4.65 8.23
CA LEU A 86 -7.62 -4.81 6.88
C LEU A 86 -6.54 -5.29 5.91
N VAL A 87 -6.92 -6.07 4.91
CA VAL A 87 -5.97 -6.63 3.94
C VAL A 87 -6.47 -6.37 2.52
N LYS A 88 -5.60 -5.94 1.62
CA LYS A 88 -5.96 -5.67 0.22
C LYS A 88 -6.52 -6.91 -0.47
N ASP A 89 -7.59 -6.75 -1.25
CA ASP A 89 -8.37 -7.85 -1.83
C ASP A 89 -7.69 -8.60 -3.00
N ASN A 90 -6.42 -8.35 -3.24
CA ASN A 90 -5.60 -9.22 -4.08
C ASN A 90 -4.81 -10.27 -3.27
N VAL A 91 -5.00 -10.34 -1.96
CA VAL A 91 -4.41 -11.34 -1.07
C VAL A 91 -5.45 -12.40 -0.73
N GLU A 92 -5.09 -13.67 -0.87
CA GLU A 92 -5.95 -14.80 -0.55
C GLU A 92 -6.18 -14.94 0.95
N ILE A 93 -7.45 -14.83 1.37
CA ILE A 93 -7.92 -15.00 2.75
C ILE A 93 -9.15 -15.89 2.73
N VAL A 94 -9.12 -16.99 3.45
CA VAL A 94 -10.27 -17.89 3.54
C VAL A 94 -11.49 -17.14 4.11
N GLY A 95 -12.61 -17.21 3.38
CA GLY A 95 -13.85 -16.52 3.74
C GLY A 95 -13.98 -15.08 3.22
N LEU A 96 -12.98 -14.55 2.50
CA LEU A 96 -13.03 -13.26 1.82
C LEU A 96 -12.89 -13.42 0.30
N PRO A 97 -13.27 -12.41 -0.51
CA PRO A 97 -13.34 -12.56 -1.96
C PRO A 97 -12.01 -12.89 -2.63
N GLY A 98 -10.93 -12.18 -2.29
CA GLY A 98 -9.64 -12.29 -3.00
C GLY A 98 -9.81 -12.08 -4.50
N SER A 99 -10.60 -11.06 -4.87
CA SER A 99 -11.10 -10.86 -6.24
C SER A 99 -10.14 -10.08 -7.13
N ALA A 100 -9.10 -9.46 -6.58
CA ALA A 100 -8.30 -8.45 -7.28
C ALA A 100 -9.17 -7.35 -7.94
N GLY A 101 -10.39 -7.14 -7.43
CA GLY A 101 -11.35 -6.18 -7.95
C GLY A 101 -12.11 -6.61 -9.20
N SER A 102 -11.92 -7.83 -9.69
CA SER A 102 -12.59 -8.39 -10.89
C SER A 102 -13.65 -9.42 -10.52
N THR A 103 -14.75 -9.44 -11.27
CA THR A 103 -15.77 -10.47 -11.17
C THR A 103 -15.28 -11.84 -11.63
N ALA A 104 -14.19 -11.90 -12.40
CA ALA A 104 -13.54 -13.14 -12.84
C ALA A 104 -13.10 -14.04 -11.67
N LEU A 105 -12.77 -13.46 -10.53
CA LEU A 105 -12.38 -14.20 -9.33
C LEU A 105 -13.49 -14.23 -8.26
N LEU A 106 -14.56 -13.46 -8.46
CA LEU A 106 -15.67 -13.38 -7.52
C LEU A 106 -16.44 -14.73 -7.51
N GLY A 107 -16.78 -15.20 -6.31
CA GLY A 107 -17.47 -16.49 -6.15
C GLY A 107 -16.58 -17.74 -6.24
N ARG A 108 -15.29 -17.58 -6.52
CA ARG A 108 -14.29 -18.66 -6.40
C ARG A 108 -13.79 -18.72 -4.97
N PRO A 109 -14.04 -19.79 -4.23
CA PRO A 109 -13.53 -19.89 -2.86
C PRO A 109 -12.01 -19.78 -2.83
N VAL A 110 -11.51 -19.01 -1.88
CA VAL A 110 -10.08 -18.99 -1.56
C VAL A 110 -9.76 -20.29 -0.82
N PRO A 111 -8.87 -21.14 -1.35
CA PRO A 111 -8.63 -22.47 -0.78
C PRO A 111 -7.84 -22.45 0.52
N HIS A 112 -6.91 -21.50 0.65
CA HIS A 112 -6.01 -21.36 1.78
C HIS A 112 -5.69 -19.88 2.03
N ASP A 113 -5.42 -19.54 3.28
CA ASP A 113 -4.83 -18.24 3.61
C ASP A 113 -3.44 -18.11 2.96
N ALA A 114 -3.14 -16.95 2.40
CA ALA A 114 -1.78 -16.62 1.98
C ALA A 114 -0.81 -16.72 3.19
N PRO A 115 0.47 -17.09 3.00
CA PRO A 115 1.42 -17.23 4.11
C PRO A 115 1.52 -15.96 5.00
N LEU A 116 1.40 -14.76 4.40
CA LEU A 116 1.36 -13.52 5.18
C LEU A 116 0.13 -13.44 6.09
N VAL A 117 -1.03 -13.94 5.64
CA VAL A 117 -2.27 -13.97 6.44
C VAL A 117 -2.15 -14.97 7.58
N THR A 118 -1.56 -16.14 7.32
CA THR A 118 -1.24 -17.11 8.36
C THR A 118 -0.37 -16.48 9.44
N ARG A 119 0.69 -15.73 9.07
CA ARG A 119 1.53 -14.98 10.03
C ARG A 119 0.74 -13.95 10.85
N LEU A 120 -0.18 -13.22 10.22
CA LEU A 120 -1.05 -12.27 10.92
C LEU A 120 -1.93 -12.98 11.97
N ARG A 121 -2.56 -14.10 11.59
CA ARG A 121 -3.38 -14.91 12.50
C ARG A 121 -2.54 -15.53 13.62
N ASP A 122 -1.36 -16.06 13.30
CA ASP A 122 -0.44 -16.66 14.28
C ASP A 122 0.07 -15.62 15.29
N ALA A 123 0.25 -14.38 14.86
CA ALA A 123 0.58 -13.26 15.73
C ALA A 123 -0.63 -12.75 16.54
N GLY A 124 -1.82 -13.28 16.33
CA GLY A 124 -3.03 -12.93 17.05
C GLY A 124 -3.73 -11.68 16.54
N LEU A 125 -3.42 -11.17 15.33
CA LEU A 125 -4.20 -10.09 14.74
C LEU A 125 -5.57 -10.60 14.30
N VAL A 126 -6.58 -9.73 14.37
CA VAL A 126 -7.94 -10.03 13.93
C VAL A 126 -8.12 -9.51 12.50
N ILE A 127 -8.30 -10.40 11.54
CA ILE A 127 -8.65 -10.00 10.18
C ILE A 127 -10.04 -9.37 10.22
N LEU A 128 -10.13 -8.05 10.00
CA LEU A 128 -11.40 -7.31 9.99
C LEU A 128 -12.13 -7.44 8.65
N GLY A 129 -11.38 -7.53 7.56
CA GLY A 129 -11.94 -7.63 6.22
C GLY A 129 -10.92 -7.37 5.12
N SER A 130 -11.41 -7.27 3.88
CA SER A 130 -10.61 -6.91 2.72
C SER A 130 -10.90 -5.50 2.22
N THR A 131 -9.86 -4.84 1.67
CA THR A 131 -9.97 -3.49 1.11
C THR A 131 -10.08 -3.50 -0.40
N ASN A 132 -10.85 -2.54 -0.93
CA ASN A 132 -10.92 -2.27 -2.36
C ASN A 132 -9.54 -1.86 -2.91
N LEU A 133 -9.38 -1.97 -4.21
CA LEU A 133 -8.11 -1.72 -4.91
C LEU A 133 -8.39 -1.24 -6.34
N SER A 134 -7.38 -0.72 -7.00
CA SER A 134 -7.44 -0.61 -8.46
C SER A 134 -7.47 -2.00 -9.06
N GLN A 135 -8.44 -2.26 -9.92
CA GLN A 135 -8.65 -3.59 -10.52
C GLN A 135 -7.37 -4.14 -11.15
N TRP A 136 -7.04 -5.42 -10.86
CA TRP A 136 -5.81 -6.08 -11.28
C TRP A 136 -4.56 -5.24 -10.98
N ALA A 137 -4.59 -4.51 -9.86
CA ALA A 137 -3.52 -3.64 -9.39
C ALA A 137 -3.06 -2.58 -10.42
N ASN A 138 -3.98 -2.02 -11.23
CA ASN A 138 -3.78 -1.11 -12.36
C ASN A 138 -3.18 -1.76 -13.63
N MET A 139 -2.78 -3.03 -13.60
CA MET A 139 -2.05 -3.66 -14.71
C MET A 139 -2.97 -4.32 -15.74
N ARG A 140 -4.20 -3.81 -15.89
CA ARG A 140 -5.13 -4.24 -16.94
C ARG A 140 -5.08 -3.34 -18.17
N SER A 141 -4.96 -2.03 -17.96
CA SER A 141 -5.06 -1.01 -19.04
C SER A 141 -4.15 0.18 -18.71
N PRO A 142 -3.54 0.84 -19.73
CA PRO A 142 -2.86 2.11 -19.56
C PRO A 142 -3.80 3.26 -19.19
N PHE A 143 -5.13 3.06 -19.35
CA PHE A 143 -6.17 4.02 -18.99
C PHE A 143 -6.83 3.71 -17.64
N SER A 144 -6.28 2.77 -16.87
CA SER A 144 -6.81 2.41 -15.55
C SER A 144 -6.91 3.63 -14.63
N THR A 145 -8.09 3.79 -14.01
CA THR A 145 -8.28 4.79 -12.97
C THR A 145 -7.96 4.18 -11.60
N SER A 146 -6.95 4.73 -10.94
CA SER A 146 -6.56 4.25 -9.60
C SER A 146 -7.72 4.34 -8.61
N GLY A 147 -7.96 3.23 -7.90
CA GLY A 147 -9.04 3.10 -6.92
C GLY A 147 -10.34 2.55 -7.47
N TRP A 148 -10.48 2.39 -8.79
CA TRP A 148 -11.67 1.78 -9.37
C TRP A 148 -11.52 0.26 -9.55
N SER A 149 -12.58 -0.46 -9.21
CA SER A 149 -12.71 -1.88 -9.52
C SER A 149 -14.16 -2.23 -9.92
N ALA A 150 -14.32 -3.28 -10.74
CA ALA A 150 -15.64 -3.77 -11.15
C ALA A 150 -16.47 -4.28 -9.94
N VAL A 151 -15.80 -4.81 -8.93
CA VAL A 151 -16.45 -5.35 -7.72
C VAL A 151 -16.80 -4.27 -6.71
N GLY A 152 -15.87 -3.33 -6.44
CA GLY A 152 -16.00 -2.34 -5.36
C GLY A 152 -16.39 -0.93 -5.81
N GLY A 153 -16.39 -0.65 -7.12
CA GLY A 153 -16.51 0.72 -7.63
C GLY A 153 -15.28 1.56 -7.33
N LEU A 154 -15.44 2.88 -7.31
CA LEU A 154 -14.34 3.83 -7.10
C LEU A 154 -14.17 4.14 -5.61
N THR A 155 -12.99 3.83 -5.07
CA THR A 155 -12.56 4.30 -3.74
C THR A 155 -12.30 5.81 -3.80
N LEU A 156 -12.92 6.56 -2.90
CA LEU A 156 -12.77 8.00 -2.81
C LEU A 156 -11.66 8.40 -1.84
N ASN A 157 -11.07 9.58 -2.06
CA ASN A 157 -10.10 10.13 -1.12
C ASN A 157 -10.84 10.77 0.09
N PRO A 158 -10.55 10.38 1.34
CA PRO A 158 -11.29 10.85 2.50
C PRO A 158 -11.08 12.34 2.82
N TYR A 159 -10.04 12.98 2.30
CA TYR A 159 -9.84 14.42 2.47
C TYR A 159 -10.76 15.22 1.54
N ARG A 160 -10.89 14.78 0.29
CA ARG A 160 -11.78 15.38 -0.71
C ARG A 160 -12.32 14.28 -1.62
N LEU A 161 -13.64 14.11 -1.62
CA LEU A 161 -14.32 13.00 -2.28
C LEU A 161 -14.26 13.04 -3.83
N ASP A 162 -13.84 14.16 -4.42
CA ASP A 162 -13.59 14.30 -5.87
C ASP A 162 -12.14 13.94 -6.27
N ARG A 163 -11.34 13.48 -5.32
CA ARG A 163 -9.91 13.22 -5.53
C ARG A 163 -9.60 11.73 -5.49
N CYS A 164 -8.51 11.38 -6.18
CA CYS A 164 -7.99 10.03 -6.22
C CYS A 164 -7.46 9.60 -4.85
N ALA A 165 -7.80 8.40 -4.42
CA ALA A 165 -7.22 7.79 -3.22
C ALA A 165 -5.82 7.19 -3.47
N GLY A 166 -5.26 7.38 -4.69
CA GLY A 166 -4.06 6.66 -5.10
C GLY A 166 -4.37 5.20 -5.39
N GLY A 167 -3.36 4.45 -5.75
CA GLY A 167 -3.48 3.02 -6.01
C GLY A 167 -2.14 2.36 -6.30
N SER A 168 -2.21 1.05 -6.38
CA SER A 168 -3.41 0.20 -6.39
C SER A 168 -3.95 -0.18 -5.01
N SER A 169 -3.25 0.06 -3.87
CA SER A 169 -3.76 -0.22 -2.50
C SER A 169 -4.68 0.92 -2.00
N SER A 170 -5.62 1.34 -2.84
CA SER A 170 -6.48 2.52 -2.64
C SER A 170 -7.32 2.41 -1.38
N GLY A 171 -8.00 1.28 -1.21
CA GLY A 171 -8.84 1.03 -0.04
C GLY A 171 -8.02 0.95 1.24
N SER A 172 -6.81 0.36 1.22
CA SER A 172 -5.94 0.29 2.40
C SER A 172 -5.53 1.69 2.87
N GLY A 173 -5.09 2.57 1.96
CA GLY A 173 -4.75 3.95 2.29
C GLY A 173 -5.95 4.76 2.78
N ALA A 174 -7.07 4.72 2.05
CA ALA A 174 -8.28 5.48 2.39
C ALA A 174 -8.92 4.99 3.71
N ALA A 175 -8.97 3.68 3.95
CA ALA A 175 -9.52 3.11 5.19
C ALA A 175 -8.71 3.54 6.43
N LEU A 176 -7.38 3.53 6.34
CA LEU A 176 -6.50 3.99 7.42
C LEU A 176 -6.72 5.47 7.73
N ALA A 177 -6.72 6.32 6.70
CA ALA A 177 -6.97 7.75 6.87
C ALA A 177 -8.37 8.03 7.44
N ALA A 178 -9.39 7.31 6.98
CA ALA A 178 -10.76 7.42 7.47
C ALA A 178 -10.99 6.72 8.83
N ARG A 179 -9.95 6.10 9.42
CA ARG A 179 -9.98 5.44 10.72
C ARG A 179 -10.95 4.25 10.77
N LEU A 180 -10.98 3.48 9.71
CA LEU A 180 -11.75 2.25 9.57
C LEU A 180 -10.98 1.01 10.06
N ALA A 181 -9.68 1.15 10.22
CA ALA A 181 -8.80 0.19 10.87
C ALA A 181 -7.53 0.91 11.36
N PRO A 182 -6.84 0.37 12.39
CA PRO A 182 -5.53 0.88 12.81
C PRO A 182 -4.39 0.42 11.89
N LEU A 183 -4.53 -0.74 11.26
CA LEU A 183 -3.53 -1.39 10.43
C LEU A 183 -4.12 -1.84 9.09
N ALA A 184 -3.31 -1.85 8.04
CA ALA A 184 -3.67 -2.47 6.78
C ALA A 184 -2.45 -3.12 6.08
N ILE A 185 -2.74 -4.07 5.18
CA ILE A 185 -1.77 -4.59 4.21
C ILE A 185 -2.07 -3.96 2.84
N GLY A 186 -1.02 -3.49 2.19
CA GLY A 186 -0.99 -3.16 0.77
C GLY A 186 -0.09 -4.10 -0.01
N THR A 187 -0.12 -4.00 -1.34
CA THR A 187 0.86 -4.62 -2.23
C THR A 187 1.39 -3.59 -3.21
N GLU A 188 2.63 -3.72 -3.58
CA GLU A 188 3.27 -2.80 -4.54
C GLU A 188 4.18 -3.55 -5.50
N THR A 189 4.00 -3.25 -6.76
CA THR A 189 4.94 -3.55 -7.84
C THR A 189 5.78 -2.32 -8.08
N ASP A 190 5.15 -1.18 -8.46
CA ASP A 190 5.72 0.16 -8.50
C ASP A 190 4.67 1.17 -8.01
N GLY A 191 4.95 1.85 -6.91
CA GLY A 191 4.11 2.92 -6.38
C GLY A 191 2.86 2.48 -5.60
N SER A 192 2.46 1.22 -5.62
CA SER A 192 1.11 0.80 -5.18
C SER A 192 0.88 0.72 -3.66
N ILE A 193 1.88 0.95 -2.82
CA ILE A 193 1.79 1.25 -1.37
C ILE A 193 2.12 2.72 -1.15
N THR A 194 3.21 3.19 -1.76
CA THR A 194 3.77 4.52 -1.57
C THR A 194 2.83 5.61 -2.09
N CYS A 195 2.18 5.41 -3.24
CA CYS A 195 1.18 6.33 -3.77
C CYS A 195 -0.03 6.50 -2.84
N PRO A 196 -0.79 5.46 -2.50
CA PRO A 196 -1.91 5.62 -1.57
C PRO A 196 -1.47 6.08 -0.17
N ALA A 197 -0.28 5.72 0.31
CA ALA A 197 0.27 6.26 1.56
C ALA A 197 0.45 7.78 1.48
N SER A 198 1.08 8.28 0.40
CA SER A 198 1.28 9.70 0.15
C SER A 198 -0.05 10.47 0.08
N LEU A 199 -0.99 10.00 -0.75
CA LEU A 199 -2.23 10.72 -1.03
C LEU A 199 -3.27 10.66 0.10
N ASN A 200 -3.11 9.74 1.05
CA ASN A 200 -3.99 9.60 2.21
C ASN A 200 -3.32 10.00 3.53
N GLY A 201 -2.09 10.53 3.51
CA GLY A 201 -1.41 10.99 4.71
C GLY A 201 -1.17 9.89 5.74
N VAL A 202 -0.80 8.70 5.27
CA VAL A 202 -0.47 7.54 6.10
C VAL A 202 0.94 7.05 5.79
N VAL A 203 1.44 6.16 6.62
CA VAL A 203 2.76 5.54 6.46
C VAL A 203 2.61 4.21 5.74
N GLY A 204 3.51 3.91 4.81
CA GLY A 204 3.58 2.62 4.15
C GLY A 204 5.02 2.25 3.79
N ILE A 205 5.32 0.96 3.77
CA ILE A 205 6.60 0.45 3.27
C ILE A 205 6.36 -0.74 2.35
N LYS A 206 7.00 -0.69 1.17
CA LYS A 206 7.25 -1.85 0.33
C LYS A 206 8.58 -2.45 0.78
N PRO A 207 8.62 -3.60 1.44
CA PRO A 207 9.88 -4.27 1.76
C PRO A 207 10.61 -4.74 0.50
N ALA A 208 11.87 -5.12 0.62
CA ALA A 208 12.57 -5.81 -0.45
C ALA A 208 11.80 -7.07 -0.87
N VAL A 209 11.76 -7.34 -2.18
CA VAL A 209 11.11 -8.53 -2.74
C VAL A 209 11.65 -9.80 -2.08
N GLY A 210 10.75 -10.68 -1.69
CA GLY A 210 11.09 -11.92 -0.99
C GLY A 210 11.17 -11.81 0.54
N THR A 211 11.16 -10.60 1.12
CA THR A 211 11.09 -10.43 2.59
C THR A 211 9.75 -10.89 3.15
N VAL A 212 8.67 -10.58 2.45
CA VAL A 212 7.32 -11.11 2.69
C VAL A 212 6.96 -12.03 1.54
N SER A 213 6.40 -13.20 1.85
CA SER A 213 6.00 -14.16 0.81
C SER A 213 4.97 -13.57 -0.14
N GLY A 214 5.20 -13.69 -1.45
CA GLY A 214 4.24 -13.34 -2.50
C GLY A 214 3.22 -14.45 -2.80
N GLU A 215 3.34 -15.62 -2.16
CA GLU A 215 2.40 -16.71 -2.35
C GLU A 215 0.99 -16.35 -1.86
N GLY A 216 -0.04 -16.69 -2.63
CA GLY A 216 -1.43 -16.34 -2.33
C GLY A 216 -1.76 -14.87 -2.59
N ILE A 217 -0.92 -14.14 -3.33
CA ILE A 217 -1.18 -12.79 -3.80
C ILE A 217 -1.40 -12.84 -5.31
N VAL A 218 -2.48 -12.21 -5.81
CA VAL A 218 -2.70 -12.06 -7.26
C VAL A 218 -1.56 -11.23 -7.82
N PRO A 219 -0.72 -11.80 -8.72
CA PRO A 219 0.54 -11.18 -9.12
C PRO A 219 0.39 -10.22 -10.31
N ILE A 220 1.37 -9.33 -10.41
CA ILE A 220 1.78 -8.67 -11.65
C ILE A 220 3.13 -9.23 -12.07
N SER A 221 4.12 -9.16 -11.19
CA SER A 221 5.52 -9.43 -11.49
C SER A 221 6.24 -10.00 -10.27
N SER A 222 6.62 -11.26 -10.32
CA SER A 222 7.34 -11.89 -9.20
C SER A 222 8.72 -11.28 -8.93
N SER A 223 9.26 -10.50 -9.86
CA SER A 223 10.53 -9.80 -9.67
C SER A 223 10.41 -8.43 -9.00
N GLN A 224 9.18 -7.85 -8.94
CA GLN A 224 8.94 -6.51 -8.40
C GLN A 224 7.89 -6.50 -7.27
N ASP A 225 6.95 -7.45 -7.25
CA ASP A 225 5.84 -7.48 -6.30
C ASP A 225 6.32 -7.71 -4.86
N SER A 226 5.78 -6.90 -3.94
CA SER A 226 5.93 -7.11 -2.51
C SER A 226 4.67 -6.69 -1.77
N ALA A 227 4.30 -7.43 -0.72
CA ALA A 227 3.30 -7.00 0.23
C ALA A 227 3.97 -6.25 1.39
N GLY A 228 3.29 -5.23 1.91
CA GLY A 228 3.85 -4.44 2.99
C GLY A 228 2.82 -3.82 3.92
N PRO A 229 3.26 -3.47 5.13
CA PRO A 229 2.42 -2.85 6.15
C PRO A 229 2.12 -1.38 5.82
N MET A 230 0.91 -0.97 6.18
CA MET A 230 0.46 0.41 6.17
C MET A 230 -0.24 0.74 7.49
N ALA A 231 -0.03 1.94 8.02
CA ALA A 231 -0.68 2.44 9.23
C ALA A 231 -0.64 3.97 9.30
N ARG A 232 -1.23 4.57 10.33
CA ARG A 232 -1.17 6.02 10.54
C ARG A 232 0.16 6.49 11.14
N THR A 233 0.90 5.61 11.83
CA THR A 233 2.17 5.95 12.47
C THR A 233 3.29 5.02 12.03
N VAL A 234 4.53 5.50 12.08
CA VAL A 234 5.72 4.69 11.78
C VAL A 234 5.89 3.56 12.80
N ALA A 235 5.57 3.81 14.07
CA ALA A 235 5.66 2.81 15.13
C ALA A 235 4.74 1.61 14.86
N ASP A 236 3.50 1.86 14.42
CA ASP A 236 2.55 0.81 14.05
C ASP A 236 3.02 0.01 12.81
N VAL A 237 3.56 0.71 11.79
CA VAL A 237 4.15 0.07 10.61
C VAL A 237 5.32 -0.82 11.01
N ALA A 238 6.19 -0.37 11.91
CA ALA A 238 7.32 -1.15 12.40
C ALA A 238 6.87 -2.41 13.15
N ALA A 239 5.85 -2.30 13.99
CA ALA A 239 5.29 -3.44 14.71
C ALA A 239 4.67 -4.47 13.76
N LEU A 240 3.94 -4.02 12.75
CA LEU A 240 3.37 -4.91 11.74
C LEU A 240 4.45 -5.51 10.83
N TYR A 241 5.49 -4.75 10.52
CA TYR A 241 6.64 -5.25 9.74
C TYR A 241 7.40 -6.37 10.47
N GLU A 242 7.56 -6.29 11.80
CA GLU A 242 8.12 -7.39 12.61
C GLU A 242 7.30 -8.68 12.45
N VAL A 243 5.97 -8.58 12.47
CA VAL A 243 5.09 -9.73 12.26
C VAL A 243 5.25 -10.33 10.86
N LEU A 244 5.26 -9.49 9.82
CA LEU A 244 5.32 -9.95 8.43
C LEU A 244 6.67 -10.55 8.05
N SER A 245 7.76 -9.92 8.48
CA SER A 245 9.12 -10.33 8.14
C SER A 245 9.69 -11.41 9.06
N GLY A 246 9.20 -11.48 10.30
CA GLY A 246 9.79 -12.29 11.37
C GLY A 246 11.09 -11.72 11.92
N LEU A 247 11.45 -10.49 11.55
CA LEU A 247 12.61 -9.78 12.09
C LEU A 247 12.27 -9.21 13.46
N GLU A 248 13.16 -9.41 14.43
CA GLU A 248 13.04 -8.82 15.75
C GLU A 248 13.78 -7.48 15.82
N SER A 249 13.40 -6.63 16.77
CA SER A 249 14.11 -5.37 17.09
C SER A 249 13.95 -4.23 16.08
N VAL A 250 13.04 -4.30 15.11
CA VAL A 250 12.74 -3.18 14.20
C VAL A 250 12.21 -1.99 15.00
N ARG A 251 11.24 -2.21 15.91
CA ARG A 251 10.69 -1.18 16.80
C ARG A 251 11.76 -0.55 17.69
N ASN A 252 12.70 -1.35 18.21
CA ASN A 252 13.81 -0.84 19.01
C ASN A 252 14.72 0.09 18.20
N ARG A 253 14.88 -0.15 16.90
CA ARG A 253 15.65 0.73 16.00
C ARG A 253 14.86 2.00 15.70
N VAL A 254 13.54 1.89 15.48
CA VAL A 254 12.65 3.02 15.22
C VAL A 254 12.64 4.03 16.36
N VAL A 255 12.60 3.58 17.61
CA VAL A 255 12.65 4.44 18.81
C VAL A 255 13.92 5.30 18.88
N ARG A 256 15.03 4.85 18.28
CA ARG A 256 16.28 5.64 18.22
C ARG A 256 16.23 6.75 17.17
N GLY A 257 15.24 6.75 16.29
CA GLY A 257 15.13 7.71 15.21
C GLY A 257 16.31 7.64 14.23
N PRO A 258 16.68 8.77 13.58
CA PRO A 258 17.72 8.82 12.55
C PRO A 258 19.16 8.78 13.10
N ASP A 259 19.36 8.61 14.42
CA ASP A 259 20.68 8.66 15.05
C ASP A 259 21.70 7.76 14.35
N GLY A 260 22.81 8.37 13.93
CA GLY A 260 23.91 7.71 13.22
C GLY A 260 23.62 7.38 11.76
N ALA A 261 22.44 7.70 11.22
CA ALA A 261 22.17 7.54 9.80
C ALA A 261 22.68 8.72 8.97
N ARG A 262 23.34 8.44 7.85
CA ARG A 262 23.67 9.43 6.82
C ARG A 262 22.57 9.37 5.76
N ILE A 263 21.92 10.50 5.51
CA ILE A 263 20.73 10.57 4.68
C ILE A 263 21.05 11.34 3.38
N GLY A 264 20.86 10.69 2.26
CA GLY A 264 20.94 11.32 0.96
C GLY A 264 19.71 12.17 0.67
N ILE A 265 19.90 13.33 0.07
CA ILE A 265 18.81 14.21 -0.39
C ILE A 265 18.82 14.21 -1.91
N ALA A 266 17.89 13.54 -2.54
CA ALA A 266 17.78 13.47 -4.00
C ALA A 266 17.08 14.72 -4.55
N THR A 267 17.83 15.81 -4.69
CA THR A 267 17.29 17.12 -5.03
C THR A 267 16.79 17.25 -6.48
N ASN A 268 17.20 16.34 -7.36
CA ASN A 268 16.72 16.30 -8.75
C ASN A 268 15.40 15.54 -8.90
N LEU A 269 15.08 14.62 -7.99
CA LEU A 269 13.80 13.91 -8.03
C LEU A 269 12.70 14.80 -7.50
N THR A 270 12.00 15.50 -8.41
CA THR A 270 10.90 16.40 -8.08
C THR A 270 9.58 15.85 -8.59
N THR A 271 8.46 16.30 -8.01
CA THR A 271 7.13 15.96 -8.51
C THR A 271 6.73 16.83 -9.70
N GLY A 272 7.42 17.93 -9.95
CA GLY A 272 7.00 18.96 -10.90
C GLY A 272 5.83 19.82 -10.40
N HIS A 273 5.35 19.59 -9.16
CA HIS A 273 4.34 20.42 -8.51
C HIS A 273 5.03 21.44 -7.57
N PRO A 274 5.04 22.75 -7.91
CA PRO A 274 5.92 23.71 -7.24
C PRO A 274 5.73 23.82 -5.73
N ALA A 275 4.49 23.64 -5.22
CA ALA A 275 4.23 23.74 -3.79
C ALA A 275 4.71 22.47 -3.04
N THR A 276 4.57 21.30 -3.64
CA THR A 276 5.08 20.04 -3.07
C THR A 276 6.61 20.03 -3.04
N ASP A 277 7.24 20.44 -4.14
CA ASP A 277 8.70 20.46 -4.23
C ASP A 277 9.33 21.48 -3.28
N ARG A 278 8.67 22.63 -3.08
CA ARG A 278 9.08 23.62 -2.08
C ARG A 278 8.95 23.08 -0.66
N LEU A 279 7.82 22.42 -0.33
CA LEU A 279 7.62 21.80 0.98
C LEU A 279 8.68 20.74 1.27
N PHE A 280 9.09 19.95 0.27
CA PHE A 280 10.19 19.01 0.42
C PHE A 280 11.47 19.68 0.84
N LEU A 281 11.83 20.82 0.23
CA LEU A 281 13.03 21.57 0.60
C LEU A 281 12.94 22.16 2.01
N GLU A 282 11.74 22.58 2.45
CA GLU A 282 11.49 23.05 3.82
C GLU A 282 11.68 21.90 4.84
N VAL A 283 11.17 20.70 4.54
CA VAL A 283 11.34 19.49 5.38
C VAL A 283 12.82 19.09 5.47
N VAL A 284 13.54 19.11 4.37
CA VAL A 284 15.00 18.89 4.37
C VAL A 284 15.73 19.95 5.18
N GLY A 285 15.31 21.21 5.08
CA GLY A 285 15.85 22.30 5.89
C GLY A 285 15.68 22.03 7.39
N ALA A 286 14.48 21.63 7.81
CA ALA A 286 14.19 21.29 9.20
C ALA A 286 15.06 20.14 9.72
N ALA A 287 15.30 19.10 8.90
CA ALA A 287 16.20 18.00 9.25
C ALA A 287 17.65 18.48 9.46
N ARG A 288 18.13 19.38 8.61
CA ARG A 288 19.47 20.00 8.75
C ARG A 288 19.55 20.86 10.02
N ASP A 289 18.55 21.66 10.29
CA ASP A 289 18.47 22.50 11.50
C ASP A 289 18.42 21.65 12.79
N ALA A 290 17.83 20.45 12.72
CA ALA A 290 17.85 19.46 13.78
C ALA A 290 19.20 18.72 13.90
N GLY A 291 20.19 19.06 13.07
CA GLY A 291 21.56 18.51 13.14
C GLY A 291 21.72 17.12 12.49
N TRP A 292 20.78 16.70 11.62
CA TRP A 292 20.92 15.39 10.96
C TRP A 292 22.04 15.38 9.93
N SER A 293 22.69 14.22 9.78
CA SER A 293 23.75 14.03 8.77
C SER A 293 23.11 13.85 7.39
N THR A 294 23.07 14.93 6.61
CA THR A 294 22.48 14.95 5.27
C THR A 294 23.53 15.26 4.20
N THR A 295 23.38 14.64 3.03
CA THR A 295 24.23 14.88 1.84
C THR A 295 23.37 15.01 0.61
N GLU A 296 23.52 16.10 -0.16
CA GLU A 296 22.86 16.23 -1.46
C GLU A 296 23.46 15.22 -2.44
N LEU A 297 22.57 14.61 -3.23
CA LEU A 297 22.95 13.68 -4.26
C LEU A 297 22.04 13.80 -5.48
N THR A 298 22.52 13.30 -6.60
CA THR A 298 21.73 13.17 -7.83
C THR A 298 21.47 11.69 -8.08
N VAL A 299 20.20 11.34 -8.24
CA VAL A 299 19.76 9.99 -8.62
C VAL A 299 19.59 9.96 -10.13
N LEU A 300 20.07 8.90 -10.77
CA LEU A 300 19.87 8.74 -12.21
C LEU A 300 18.38 8.51 -12.51
N GLU A 301 17.80 9.40 -13.30
CA GLU A 301 16.40 9.29 -13.72
C GLU A 301 16.24 8.32 -14.89
N ALA A 302 15.08 7.66 -14.95
CA ALA A 302 14.74 6.77 -16.05
C ALA A 302 14.49 7.57 -17.34
N ASP A 303 14.80 6.96 -18.47
CA ASP A 303 14.43 7.42 -19.79
C ASP A 303 13.37 6.48 -20.42
N ALA A 304 12.88 6.86 -21.59
CA ALA A 304 11.87 6.06 -22.30
C ALA A 304 12.32 4.62 -22.63
N THR A 305 13.62 4.34 -22.63
CA THR A 305 14.14 2.97 -22.82
C THR A 305 13.90 2.15 -21.55
N VAL A 306 14.20 2.72 -20.39
CA VAL A 306 13.94 2.08 -19.09
C VAL A 306 12.45 1.82 -18.91
N ASP A 307 11.61 2.82 -19.22
CA ASP A 307 10.14 2.69 -19.14
C ASP A 307 9.62 1.55 -20.04
N GLY A 308 10.10 1.48 -21.28
CA GLY A 308 9.72 0.45 -22.23
C GLY A 308 10.21 -0.95 -21.85
N ASP A 309 11.40 -1.03 -21.28
CA ASP A 309 11.97 -2.29 -20.79
C ASP A 309 11.21 -2.78 -19.54
N GLU A 310 10.87 -1.88 -18.62
CA GLU A 310 10.05 -2.23 -17.44
C GLU A 310 8.67 -2.74 -17.86
N LEU A 311 7.97 -2.02 -18.73
CA LEU A 311 6.68 -2.49 -19.24
C LEU A 311 6.79 -3.86 -19.90
N THR A 312 7.85 -4.11 -20.68
CA THR A 312 8.11 -5.41 -21.30
C THR A 312 8.26 -6.51 -20.25
N VAL A 313 9.02 -6.25 -19.19
CA VAL A 313 9.22 -7.19 -18.08
C VAL A 313 7.88 -7.48 -17.39
N LEU A 314 7.13 -6.44 -17.02
CA LEU A 314 5.84 -6.58 -16.34
C LEU A 314 4.83 -7.38 -17.17
N LEU A 315 4.71 -7.11 -18.48
CA LEU A 315 3.81 -7.83 -19.37
C LEU A 315 4.17 -9.31 -19.51
N CYS A 316 5.47 -9.62 -19.67
CA CYS A 316 5.93 -11.00 -19.77
C CYS A 316 5.79 -11.76 -18.45
N GLU A 317 6.10 -11.14 -17.33
CA GLU A 317 5.96 -11.77 -16.02
C GLU A 317 4.48 -11.99 -15.66
N MET A 318 3.61 -11.01 -15.91
CA MET A 318 2.19 -11.14 -15.68
C MET A 318 1.57 -12.30 -16.46
N HIS A 319 1.97 -12.51 -17.72
CA HIS A 319 1.53 -13.67 -18.53
C HIS A 319 1.70 -14.99 -17.78
N ASP A 320 2.90 -15.24 -17.27
CA ASP A 320 3.24 -16.51 -16.62
C ASP A 320 2.74 -16.56 -15.17
N ASP A 321 2.94 -15.48 -14.41
CA ASP A 321 2.63 -15.45 -12.98
C ASP A 321 1.14 -15.49 -12.72
N LEU A 322 0.33 -14.73 -13.49
CA LEU A 322 -1.12 -14.75 -13.35
C LEU A 322 -1.69 -16.11 -13.75
N THR A 323 -1.23 -16.70 -14.86
CA THR A 323 -1.65 -18.04 -15.29
C THR A 323 -1.31 -19.10 -14.23
N ASN A 324 -0.11 -19.05 -13.65
CA ASN A 324 0.32 -19.96 -12.58
C ASN A 324 -0.53 -19.77 -11.31
N PHE A 325 -0.82 -18.51 -10.94
CA PHE A 325 -1.68 -18.20 -9.80
C PHE A 325 -3.10 -18.76 -10.00
N LEU A 326 -3.73 -18.47 -11.13
CA LEU A 326 -5.10 -18.89 -11.45
C LEU A 326 -5.23 -20.43 -11.46
N THR A 327 -4.26 -21.12 -12.07
CA THR A 327 -4.19 -22.58 -12.09
C THR A 327 -4.10 -23.16 -10.67
N ARG A 328 -3.25 -22.58 -9.82
CA ARG A 328 -3.08 -23.04 -8.42
C ARG A 328 -4.32 -22.76 -7.57
N ARG A 329 -4.96 -21.59 -7.74
CA ARG A 329 -6.18 -21.25 -7.01
C ARG A 329 -7.31 -22.25 -7.31
N GLY A 330 -7.39 -22.77 -8.54
CA GLY A 330 -8.39 -23.77 -8.95
C GLY A 330 -9.83 -23.25 -8.86
N GLY A 331 -10.79 -24.17 -8.78
CA GLY A 331 -12.22 -23.84 -8.74
C GLY A 331 -12.81 -23.49 -10.12
N ASP A 332 -14.11 -23.18 -10.17
CA ASP A 332 -14.80 -22.79 -11.40
C ASP A 332 -14.47 -21.32 -11.75
N GLY A 333 -14.09 -21.05 -12.99
CA GLY A 333 -13.75 -19.73 -13.52
C GLY A 333 -12.40 -19.72 -14.25
N PRO A 334 -11.92 -18.53 -14.69
CA PRO A 334 -10.70 -18.40 -15.48
C PRO A 334 -9.47 -19.04 -14.82
N SER A 335 -8.76 -19.88 -15.56
CA SER A 335 -7.53 -20.55 -15.14
C SER A 335 -6.29 -20.03 -15.88
N THR A 336 -6.48 -19.18 -16.86
CA THR A 336 -5.44 -18.54 -17.69
C THR A 336 -5.73 -17.07 -17.91
N LEU A 337 -4.71 -16.30 -18.31
CA LEU A 337 -4.88 -14.91 -18.71
C LEU A 337 -5.86 -14.77 -19.90
N ALA A 338 -5.81 -15.69 -20.87
CA ALA A 338 -6.74 -15.69 -22.02
C ALA A 338 -8.20 -15.83 -21.55
N GLU A 339 -8.49 -16.73 -20.63
CA GLU A 339 -9.83 -16.91 -20.07
C GLU A 339 -10.28 -15.70 -19.23
N CYS A 340 -9.35 -14.97 -18.58
CA CYS A 340 -9.68 -13.68 -17.95
C CYS A 340 -10.13 -12.64 -18.99
N ILE A 341 -9.44 -12.54 -20.12
CA ILE A 341 -9.81 -11.66 -21.25
C ILE A 341 -11.19 -12.02 -21.80
N GLU A 342 -11.48 -13.32 -21.98
CA GLU A 342 -12.80 -13.80 -22.41
C GLU A 342 -13.87 -13.41 -21.39
N HIS A 343 -13.65 -13.64 -20.10
CA HIS A 343 -14.58 -13.26 -19.04
C HIS A 343 -14.87 -11.74 -19.04
N GLU A 344 -13.83 -10.89 -19.15
CA GLU A 344 -14.02 -9.44 -19.22
C GLU A 344 -14.79 -9.01 -20.46
N ASN A 345 -14.61 -9.69 -21.60
CA ASN A 345 -15.39 -9.43 -22.82
C ASN A 345 -16.85 -9.86 -22.70
N GLU A 346 -17.15 -10.96 -22.02
CA GLU A 346 -18.51 -11.42 -21.76
C GLU A 346 -19.25 -10.52 -20.76
N HIS A 347 -18.52 -9.87 -19.83
CA HIS A 347 -19.08 -9.00 -18.79
C HIS A 347 -18.70 -7.53 -18.98
N ARG A 348 -18.62 -7.06 -20.24
CA ARG A 348 -18.11 -5.73 -20.63
C ARG A 348 -18.74 -4.55 -19.91
N ASP A 349 -20.05 -4.61 -19.68
CA ASP A 349 -20.83 -3.56 -19.00
C ASP A 349 -20.43 -3.34 -17.54
N VAL A 350 -19.77 -4.31 -16.94
CA VAL A 350 -19.25 -4.22 -15.56
C VAL A 350 -17.73 -4.13 -15.57
N GLU A 351 -17.06 -5.07 -16.25
CA GLU A 351 -15.60 -5.18 -16.25
C GLU A 351 -14.93 -4.06 -17.05
N LEU A 352 -15.46 -3.72 -18.21
CA LEU A 352 -14.90 -2.72 -19.14
C LEU A 352 -15.74 -1.43 -19.19
N ALA A 353 -16.44 -1.10 -18.10
CA ALA A 353 -17.37 0.03 -18.06
C ALA A 353 -16.71 1.39 -18.37
N PHE A 354 -15.42 1.57 -18.08
CA PHE A 354 -14.73 2.85 -18.21
C PHE A 354 -13.45 2.77 -19.04
N PHE A 355 -12.74 1.64 -19.04
CA PHE A 355 -11.49 1.44 -19.79
C PHE A 355 -11.33 -0.03 -20.18
N GLY A 356 -10.46 -0.30 -21.15
CA GLY A 356 -10.24 -1.63 -21.71
C GLY A 356 -9.28 -2.50 -20.91
N HIS A 357 -8.72 -3.53 -21.57
CA HIS A 357 -7.73 -4.45 -21.01
C HIS A 357 -6.49 -4.60 -21.92
N GLU A 358 -6.04 -3.48 -22.44
CA GLU A 358 -4.97 -3.44 -23.44
C GLU A 358 -3.66 -4.06 -22.95
N PHE A 359 -3.36 -3.95 -21.65
CA PHE A 359 -2.18 -4.60 -21.08
C PHE A 359 -2.34 -6.12 -20.95
N PHE A 360 -3.55 -6.61 -20.75
CA PHE A 360 -3.82 -8.05 -20.79
C PHE A 360 -3.61 -8.61 -22.20
N ASP A 361 -4.11 -7.92 -23.23
CA ASP A 361 -3.88 -8.30 -24.64
C ASP A 361 -2.38 -8.30 -24.97
N GLN A 362 -1.65 -7.26 -24.56
CA GLN A 362 -0.20 -7.17 -24.76
C GLN A 362 0.55 -8.25 -23.98
N SER A 363 0.13 -8.53 -22.75
CA SER A 363 0.69 -9.59 -21.92
C SER A 363 0.51 -10.96 -22.56
N LEU A 364 -0.71 -11.27 -23.05
CA LEU A 364 -0.99 -12.50 -23.77
C LEU A 364 -0.14 -12.61 -25.04
N ALA A 365 -0.01 -11.52 -25.80
CA ALA A 365 0.81 -11.47 -27.03
C ALA A 365 2.32 -11.55 -26.75
N SER A 366 2.79 -11.25 -25.54
CA SER A 366 4.21 -11.31 -25.17
C SER A 366 4.79 -12.72 -25.20
N GLY A 367 3.95 -13.73 -24.92
CA GLY A 367 4.36 -15.13 -24.80
C GLY A 367 5.18 -15.45 -23.54
N GLY A 368 5.22 -14.55 -22.57
CA GLY A 368 5.84 -14.76 -21.27
C GLY A 368 7.37 -14.65 -21.26
N ARG A 369 8.00 -15.22 -20.23
CA ARG A 369 9.44 -15.12 -19.95
C ARG A 369 10.36 -15.89 -20.90
N ALA A 370 9.82 -16.77 -21.75
CA ALA A 370 10.64 -17.59 -22.65
C ALA A 370 11.25 -16.80 -23.82
N GLY A 371 10.79 -15.57 -24.06
CA GLY A 371 11.23 -14.74 -25.19
C GLY A 371 12.56 -13.99 -24.93
N GLU A 372 13.39 -13.84 -25.97
CA GLU A 372 14.63 -13.04 -25.88
C GLU A 372 14.37 -11.60 -25.41
N LYS A 373 13.26 -10.99 -25.85
CA LYS A 373 12.88 -9.63 -25.45
C LYS A 373 12.77 -9.45 -23.94
N TYR A 374 12.23 -10.45 -23.25
CA TYR A 374 12.14 -10.42 -21.78
C TYR A 374 13.53 -10.39 -21.14
N HIS A 375 14.41 -11.33 -21.55
CA HIS A 375 15.73 -11.45 -20.95
C HIS A 375 16.59 -10.20 -21.17
N ASP A 376 16.55 -9.65 -22.38
CA ASP A 376 17.29 -8.43 -22.72
C ASP A 376 16.75 -7.20 -21.95
N ALA A 377 15.44 -7.02 -21.92
CA ALA A 377 14.81 -5.93 -21.17
C ALA A 377 15.11 -6.05 -19.67
N ARG A 378 14.96 -7.23 -19.10
CA ARG A 378 15.25 -7.47 -17.66
C ARG A 378 16.71 -7.21 -17.33
N ALA A 379 17.64 -7.66 -18.17
CA ALA A 379 19.07 -7.43 -17.97
C ALA A 379 19.42 -5.94 -17.99
N ARG A 380 18.89 -5.17 -18.96
CA ARG A 380 19.12 -3.71 -19.03
C ARG A 380 18.51 -3.00 -17.83
N ASN A 381 17.28 -3.33 -17.45
CA ASN A 381 16.60 -2.72 -16.32
C ASN A 381 17.33 -2.96 -15.00
N VAL A 382 17.76 -4.19 -14.74
CA VAL A 382 18.53 -4.51 -13.53
C VAL A 382 19.85 -3.76 -13.50
N ALA A 383 20.56 -3.72 -14.61
CA ALA A 383 21.83 -2.98 -14.71
C ALA A 383 21.61 -1.48 -14.49
N TRP A 384 20.55 -0.91 -15.08
CA TRP A 384 20.20 0.50 -14.84
C TRP A 384 19.85 0.74 -13.37
N ALA A 385 18.89 0.00 -12.84
CA ALA A 385 18.35 0.25 -11.49
C ALA A 385 19.41 0.02 -10.40
N ILE A 386 20.17 -1.07 -10.47
CA ILE A 386 21.12 -1.45 -9.42
C ILE A 386 22.48 -0.79 -9.65
N ASP A 387 23.09 -0.98 -10.83
CA ASP A 387 24.49 -0.61 -11.03
C ASP A 387 24.66 0.87 -11.34
N GLN A 388 23.72 1.47 -12.08
CA GLN A 388 23.82 2.86 -12.52
C GLN A 388 23.06 3.85 -11.63
N CYS A 389 21.93 3.43 -11.01
CA CYS A 389 21.08 4.30 -10.20
C CYS A 389 21.31 4.09 -8.69
N LEU A 390 20.84 2.98 -8.12
CA LEU A 390 20.75 2.80 -6.66
C LEU A 390 22.10 2.61 -5.98
N THR A 391 22.99 1.80 -6.53
CA THR A 391 24.31 1.55 -5.91
C THR A 391 25.16 2.82 -5.83
N PRO A 392 25.27 3.65 -6.88
CA PRO A 392 25.93 4.95 -6.76
C PRO A 392 25.26 5.91 -5.80
N ALA A 393 23.91 6.03 -5.85
CA ALA A 393 23.16 6.94 -4.98
C ALA A 393 23.30 6.60 -3.50
N LEU A 394 23.36 5.32 -3.16
CA LEU A 394 23.47 4.83 -1.78
C LEU A 394 24.90 4.53 -1.32
N ARG A 395 25.95 4.91 -2.09
CA ARG A 395 27.35 4.57 -1.78
C ARG A 395 27.78 5.04 -0.39
N ASP A 396 27.46 6.29 -0.06
CA ASP A 396 27.94 6.97 1.13
C ASP A 396 26.83 7.30 2.14
N VAL A 397 25.60 6.79 1.91
CA VAL A 397 24.42 7.02 2.74
C VAL A 397 23.68 5.72 3.01
N GLU A 398 22.97 5.66 4.12
CA GLU A 398 22.15 4.51 4.52
C GLU A 398 20.83 4.45 3.74
N CYS A 399 20.27 5.62 3.42
CA CYS A 399 19.09 5.78 2.59
C CYS A 399 19.12 7.16 1.91
N TYR A 400 18.29 7.37 0.91
CA TYR A 400 18.02 8.72 0.40
C TYR A 400 16.52 9.03 0.46
N VAL A 401 16.21 10.33 0.46
CA VAL A 401 14.83 10.84 0.48
C VAL A 401 14.52 11.70 -0.73
N ALA A 402 13.27 11.64 -1.17
CA ALA A 402 12.70 12.45 -2.25
C ALA A 402 11.20 12.67 -2.01
N PRO A 403 10.56 13.69 -2.61
CA PRO A 403 9.11 13.79 -2.59
C PRO A 403 8.50 12.62 -3.37
N CYS A 404 7.32 12.14 -2.94
CA CYS A 404 6.66 10.99 -3.56
C CYS A 404 5.74 11.42 -4.71
N TYR A 405 4.57 11.94 -4.36
CA TYR A 405 3.53 12.40 -5.29
C TYR A 405 3.12 13.84 -5.00
N SER A 406 2.58 14.53 -6.02
CA SER A 406 1.83 15.77 -5.84
C SER A 406 0.55 15.53 -5.03
N PRO A 407 -0.17 16.57 -4.60
CA PRO A 407 -1.50 16.39 -4.01
C PRO A 407 -2.42 15.57 -4.90
N ALA A 408 -3.34 14.83 -4.28
CA ALA A 408 -4.27 13.96 -4.98
C ALA A 408 -4.96 14.66 -6.17
N TRP A 409 -4.87 14.07 -7.36
CA TRP A 409 -5.51 14.56 -8.58
C TRP A 409 -7.01 14.24 -8.60
N LYS A 410 -7.77 14.89 -9.49
CA LYS A 410 -9.20 14.63 -9.65
C LYS A 410 -9.44 13.24 -10.27
N ASN A 411 -10.44 12.56 -9.77
CA ASN A 411 -10.95 11.36 -10.42
C ASN A 411 -11.60 11.70 -11.75
N ASP A 412 -11.27 10.95 -12.80
CA ASP A 412 -11.91 11.04 -14.11
C ASP A 412 -12.07 9.65 -14.70
N LEU A 413 -13.27 9.09 -14.61
CA LEU A 413 -13.61 7.79 -15.18
C LEU A 413 -13.95 7.88 -16.68
N VAL A 414 -14.18 9.08 -17.22
CA VAL A 414 -14.60 9.30 -18.61
C VAL A 414 -13.41 9.49 -19.54
N LEU A 415 -12.47 10.35 -19.14
CA LEU A 415 -11.28 10.67 -19.95
C LEU A 415 -10.08 9.80 -19.58
N GLY A 416 -10.22 9.00 -18.54
CA GLY A 416 -9.21 8.03 -18.09
C GLY A 416 -8.22 8.58 -17.09
N GLY A 417 -7.92 7.76 -16.18
CA GLY A 417 -6.77 7.58 -15.36
C GLY A 417 -6.18 8.75 -14.62
N SER A 418 -4.88 8.78 -14.76
CA SER A 418 -3.99 9.62 -13.95
C SER A 418 -3.38 10.78 -14.76
N GLY A 419 -4.05 11.24 -15.82
CA GLY A 419 -3.50 12.24 -16.75
C GLY A 419 -3.13 13.59 -16.14
N SER A 420 -3.59 13.89 -14.92
CA SER A 420 -3.18 15.07 -14.15
C SER A 420 -2.34 14.74 -12.92
N ALA A 421 -1.90 13.48 -12.79
CA ALA A 421 -1.00 13.08 -11.72
C ALA A 421 0.42 13.62 -11.98
N HIS A 422 1.08 14.04 -10.91
CA HIS A 422 2.49 14.39 -10.92
C HIS A 422 3.20 13.57 -9.83
N TRP A 423 4.26 12.89 -10.19
CA TRP A 423 5.05 12.09 -9.26
C TRP A 423 6.53 12.23 -9.57
N SER A 424 7.35 12.05 -8.57
CA SER A 424 8.78 11.89 -8.80
C SER A 424 9.09 10.46 -9.26
N GLN A 425 10.20 10.27 -9.96
CA GLN A 425 10.62 8.92 -10.37
C GLN A 425 11.23 8.10 -9.22
N VAL A 426 10.95 8.47 -7.97
CA VAL A 426 11.57 7.85 -6.79
C VAL A 426 11.20 6.38 -6.61
N THR A 427 10.06 5.93 -7.15
CA THR A 427 9.56 4.56 -6.98
C THR A 427 10.14 3.58 -7.99
N GLN A 428 10.50 4.03 -9.20
CA GLN A 428 10.82 3.17 -10.33
C GLN A 428 12.11 2.34 -10.14
N ALA A 429 13.22 2.97 -9.78
CA ALA A 429 14.46 2.22 -9.57
C ALA A 429 14.36 1.15 -8.47
N PRO A 430 13.80 1.44 -7.25
CA PRO A 430 13.57 0.40 -6.26
C PRO A 430 12.51 -0.63 -6.65
N ALA A 431 11.54 -0.29 -7.51
CA ALA A 431 10.59 -1.24 -8.08
C ALA A 431 11.31 -2.27 -8.97
N ILE A 432 12.00 -1.80 -10.01
CA ILE A 432 12.76 -2.62 -10.95
C ILE A 432 13.81 -3.51 -10.24
N ALA A 433 14.50 -2.95 -9.26
CA ALA A 433 15.51 -3.67 -8.47
C ALA A 433 14.94 -4.64 -7.45
N GLY A 434 13.64 -4.55 -7.14
CA GLY A 434 13.04 -5.27 -6.01
C GLY A 434 13.52 -4.77 -4.64
N TRP A 435 14.01 -3.53 -4.55
CA TRP A 435 14.53 -2.92 -3.33
C TRP A 435 13.45 -2.24 -2.50
N PRO A 436 13.69 -1.99 -1.19
CA PRO A 436 12.68 -1.41 -0.32
C PRO A 436 12.52 0.10 -0.54
N ILE A 437 11.28 0.56 -0.37
CA ILE A 437 10.90 1.97 -0.32
C ILE A 437 9.81 2.17 0.73
N ALA A 438 9.92 3.23 1.53
CA ALA A 438 8.92 3.65 2.49
C ALA A 438 8.40 5.05 2.16
N THR A 439 7.18 5.35 2.58
CA THR A 439 6.60 6.70 2.48
C THR A 439 6.00 7.08 3.83
N VAL A 440 6.30 8.31 4.25
CA VAL A 440 5.77 8.95 5.46
C VAL A 440 5.12 10.29 5.07
N PRO A 441 4.06 10.76 5.76
CA PRO A 441 3.50 12.08 5.49
C PRO A 441 4.57 13.17 5.62
N MET A 442 4.62 14.07 4.63
CA MET A 442 5.55 15.20 4.58
C MET A 442 4.86 16.52 4.98
N GLY A 443 3.56 16.58 4.83
CA GLY A 443 2.74 17.76 5.11
C GLY A 443 1.46 17.77 4.28
N VAL A 444 0.88 18.97 4.17
CA VAL A 444 -0.38 19.21 3.47
C VAL A 444 -0.20 20.36 2.47
N VAL A 445 -0.61 20.15 1.24
CA VAL A 445 -0.64 21.14 0.17
C VAL A 445 -2.08 21.26 -0.34
N ASP A 446 -2.63 22.45 -0.34
CA ASP A 446 -4.03 22.74 -0.75
C ASP A 446 -5.08 21.87 -0.01
N GLY A 447 -4.80 21.56 1.26
CA GLY A 447 -5.68 20.73 2.10
C GLY A 447 -5.61 19.23 1.81
N LEU A 448 -4.63 18.80 1.02
CA LEU A 448 -4.39 17.39 0.66
C LEU A 448 -3.00 16.94 1.14
N PRO A 449 -2.89 15.73 1.72
CA PRO A 449 -1.59 15.19 2.13
C PRO A 449 -0.65 14.98 0.96
N VAL A 450 0.65 15.08 1.25
CA VAL A 450 1.75 14.70 0.37
C VAL A 450 2.80 13.94 1.16
N GLY A 451 3.50 13.01 0.51
CA GLY A 451 4.44 12.08 1.14
C GLY A 451 5.90 12.33 0.80
N LEU A 452 6.77 11.98 1.75
CA LEU A 452 8.21 11.85 1.61
C LEU A 452 8.55 10.37 1.44
N SER A 453 9.23 10.01 0.37
CA SER A 453 9.73 8.66 0.14
C SER A 453 11.16 8.50 0.66
N ILE A 454 11.45 7.32 1.19
CA ILE A 454 12.75 6.91 1.74
C ILE A 454 13.14 5.61 1.05
N VAL A 455 14.26 5.61 0.34
CA VAL A 455 14.78 4.45 -0.41
C VAL A 455 16.07 3.97 0.23
N GLY A 456 16.18 2.66 0.43
CA GLY A 456 17.36 2.03 1.02
C GLY A 456 17.73 0.73 0.33
N ARG A 457 18.76 0.05 0.85
CA ARG A 457 19.18 -1.28 0.37
C ARG A 457 18.31 -2.37 0.98
N PRO A 458 18.18 -3.55 0.34
CA PRO A 458 17.62 -4.72 1.00
C PRO A 458 18.29 -4.98 2.36
N GLY A 459 17.46 -5.20 3.40
CA GLY A 459 17.92 -5.38 4.78
C GLY A 459 18.11 -4.07 5.57
N SER A 460 17.90 -2.89 4.96
CA SER A 460 17.97 -1.60 5.65
C SER A 460 16.60 -1.07 6.11
N GLU A 461 15.52 -1.85 5.97
CA GLU A 461 14.15 -1.40 6.26
C GLU A 461 13.99 -0.85 7.69
N SER A 462 14.69 -1.44 8.67
CA SER A 462 14.68 -0.93 10.05
C SER A 462 15.33 0.46 10.19
N VAL A 463 16.37 0.74 9.39
CA VAL A 463 17.01 2.07 9.34
C VAL A 463 16.11 3.06 8.60
N MET A 464 15.49 2.65 7.49
CA MET A 464 14.53 3.47 6.75
C MET A 464 13.34 3.87 7.62
N LEU A 465 12.78 2.93 8.38
CA LEU A 465 11.70 3.21 9.33
C LEU A 465 12.15 4.10 10.50
N ALA A 466 13.39 3.97 10.95
CA ALA A 466 13.94 4.87 11.96
C ALA A 466 14.10 6.32 11.44
N VAL A 467 14.52 6.48 10.18
CA VAL A 467 14.57 7.78 9.52
C VAL A 467 13.15 8.33 9.31
N ALA A 468 12.19 7.47 8.91
CA ALA A 468 10.78 7.83 8.80
C ALA A 468 10.21 8.34 10.13
N ALA A 469 10.48 7.64 11.25
CA ALA A 469 10.06 8.07 12.58
C ALA A 469 10.70 9.40 13.00
N GLY A 470 11.95 9.62 12.59
CA GLY A 470 12.59 10.92 12.78
C GLY A 470 11.85 12.05 12.08
N PHE A 471 11.47 11.86 10.81
CA PHE A 471 10.66 12.84 10.07
C PHE A 471 9.26 13.01 10.69
N GLU A 472 8.58 11.90 11.04
CA GLU A 472 7.28 11.95 11.73
C GLU A 472 7.35 12.81 13.00
N GLY A 473 8.37 12.60 13.86
CA GLY A 473 8.57 13.38 15.08
C GLY A 473 9.01 14.83 14.83
N LEU A 474 9.86 15.06 13.80
CA LEU A 474 10.35 16.39 13.46
C LEU A 474 9.23 17.30 12.91
N LEU A 475 8.35 16.74 12.09
CA LEU A 475 7.28 17.48 11.44
C LEU A 475 6.06 17.66 12.34
N ASP A 476 5.94 16.86 13.40
CA ASP A 476 4.84 16.89 14.39
C ASP A 476 3.47 17.05 13.72
N LEU A 477 3.25 16.31 12.64
CA LEU A 477 2.00 16.35 11.88
C LEU A 477 0.91 15.68 12.71
N ASP A 478 0.11 16.49 13.38
CA ASP A 478 -0.97 16.00 14.23
C ASP A 478 -1.99 15.20 13.42
N GLN A 479 -2.00 13.89 13.67
CA GLN A 479 -2.94 12.95 13.08
C GLN A 479 -4.41 13.26 13.43
N LYS A 480 -4.66 14.03 14.49
CA LYS A 480 -6.02 14.38 14.96
C LYS A 480 -6.52 15.72 14.43
N SER A 481 -5.66 16.55 13.87
CA SER A 481 -6.05 17.85 13.31
C SER A 481 -5.55 18.05 11.87
N THR A 482 -4.24 18.00 11.63
CA THR A 482 -3.63 18.26 10.32
C THR A 482 -3.94 17.14 9.32
N LEU A 483 -3.85 15.88 9.75
CA LEU A 483 -4.12 14.70 8.93
C LEU A 483 -5.49 14.06 9.22
N MET A 484 -6.44 14.83 9.76
CA MET A 484 -7.81 14.37 9.95
C MET A 484 -8.65 14.60 8.69
N PRO A 485 -9.22 13.55 8.09
CA PRO A 485 -10.09 13.69 6.91
C PRO A 485 -11.34 14.50 7.20
N LYS A 486 -11.76 15.30 6.23
CA LYS A 486 -12.94 16.16 6.35
C LYS A 486 -14.12 15.72 5.47
N PHE A 487 -13.91 14.71 4.63
CA PHE A 487 -14.92 14.20 3.68
C PHE A 487 -15.57 15.31 2.84
N ILE A 488 -14.73 16.24 2.35
CA ILE A 488 -15.24 17.39 1.59
C ILE A 488 -15.86 16.91 0.29
N ALA A 489 -17.16 17.14 0.13
CA ALA A 489 -17.90 16.83 -1.09
C ALA A 489 -17.38 17.60 -2.30
N PRO A 490 -17.60 17.11 -3.54
CA PRO A 490 -17.29 17.84 -4.76
C PRO A 490 -17.93 19.23 -4.74
N GLN A 491 -17.15 20.26 -5.05
CA GLN A 491 -17.72 21.58 -5.30
C GLN A 491 -18.32 21.57 -6.71
N VAL A 492 -19.64 21.66 -6.79
CA VAL A 492 -20.34 21.89 -8.05
C VAL A 492 -20.06 23.34 -8.42
N GLY A 493 -19.15 23.54 -9.39
CA GLY A 493 -18.88 24.82 -10.00
C GLY A 493 -19.87 25.14 -11.11
#